data_0b9a9de84dfbe722a927d5f3c5fede17
#
_entry.id   0b9a9de84dfbe722a927d5f3c5fede17
#
_cell.length_a   1.000
_cell.length_b   1.000
_cell.length_c   1.000
_cell.angle_alpha   90.00
_cell.angle_beta   90.00
_cell.angle_gamma   90.00
#
_symmetry.space_group_name_H-M   'P 1'
#
loop_
_entity.id
_entity.type
_entity.pdbx_description
1 polymer ?
#
loop_
_entity_poly.entity_id
_entity_poly.type
_entity_poly.pdbx_seq_one_letter_code
_entity_poly.pdbx_strand_id
1 'polypeptide(L)'
;FFLYLLQRLQAGHPVDASSLVEAPRIRHRVLNHWDNLDRTVERGYAGFSLWDWHKLPDYVDPRITDYARANASIGINGAVLTNVNANATSLLPEYLAKAAGLAGALRPYGIRVYLTARFSAPVEIGGLKTADPLDPEVAAWWKRKADEIYAVIPDFGGFLVKANSEGQPGPQDYGRSHADGANVLADAVGPHGGIVMWRAFV
;
A
#
# COMPACT_ATOMS: atom_id res chain seq x y z
N PHE A 1 12.16 16.58 -13.01
CA PHE A 1 12.83 17.35 -14.03
C PHE A 1 12.59 18.86 -13.86
N PHE A 2 11.32 19.34 -13.80
CA PHE A 2 10.99 20.77 -13.70
C PHE A 2 11.60 21.43 -12.45
N LEU A 3 11.48 20.81 -11.26
CA LEU A 3 12.10 21.32 -10.02
C LEU A 3 13.63 21.41 -10.13
N TYR A 4 14.24 20.44 -10.78
CA TYR A 4 15.69 20.47 -11.05
C TYR A 4 16.09 21.68 -11.90
N LEU A 5 15.34 21.96 -12.97
CA LEU A 5 15.59 23.15 -13.78
C LEU A 5 15.44 24.45 -12.98
N LEU A 6 14.39 24.55 -12.13
CA LEU A 6 14.20 25.71 -11.27
C LEU A 6 15.36 25.88 -10.28
N GLN A 7 15.82 24.80 -9.66
CA GLN A 7 16.97 24.84 -8.73
C GLN A 7 18.24 25.29 -9.43
N ARG A 8 18.50 24.84 -10.68
CA ARG A 8 19.65 25.30 -11.47
C ARG A 8 19.56 26.78 -11.78
N LEU A 9 18.40 27.26 -12.23
CA LEU A 9 18.15 28.65 -12.50
C LEU A 9 18.36 29.53 -11.26
N GLN A 10 17.84 29.12 -10.12
CA GLN A 10 18.02 29.82 -8.85
C GLN A 10 19.48 29.86 -8.40
N ALA A 11 20.24 28.81 -8.70
CA ALA A 11 21.67 28.73 -8.38
C ALA A 11 22.57 29.43 -9.44
N GLY A 12 21.99 30.04 -10.46
CA GLY A 12 22.74 30.66 -11.53
C GLY A 12 23.49 29.71 -12.46
N HIS A 13 23.09 28.42 -12.47
CA HIS A 13 23.70 27.43 -13.35
C HIS A 13 23.03 27.42 -14.73
N PRO A 14 23.81 27.18 -15.82
CA PRO A 14 23.24 27.05 -17.16
C PRO A 14 22.31 25.83 -17.25
N VAL A 15 21.23 25.96 -18.00
CA VAL A 15 20.22 24.90 -18.21
C VAL A 15 20.28 24.30 -19.62
N ASP A 16 21.00 24.95 -20.50
CA ASP A 16 21.30 24.52 -21.86
C ASP A 16 22.24 23.32 -21.86
N ALA A 17 22.35 22.45 -22.58
CA ALA A 17 23.33 21.33 -22.63
C ALA A 17 23.41 20.46 -21.37
N SER A 18 22.38 20.44 -20.56
CA SER A 18 22.34 19.54 -19.38
C SER A 18 21.99 18.11 -19.79
N SER A 19 22.96 17.22 -19.75
CA SER A 19 22.70 15.76 -19.75
C SER A 19 22.66 15.28 -18.33
N LEU A 20 21.47 14.93 -17.83
CA LEU A 20 21.30 14.42 -16.47
C LEU A 20 20.66 13.05 -16.51
N VAL A 21 21.36 12.09 -15.92
CA VAL A 21 20.82 10.76 -15.64
C VAL A 21 20.89 10.55 -14.15
N GLU A 22 19.74 10.60 -13.48
CA GLU A 22 19.64 10.29 -12.06
C GLU A 22 18.77 9.05 -11.86
N ALA A 23 19.32 8.08 -11.14
CA ALA A 23 18.60 6.92 -10.66
C ALA A 23 18.63 6.92 -9.13
N PRO A 24 17.47 6.99 -8.43
CA PRO A 24 17.45 6.90 -6.98
C PRO A 24 18.08 5.60 -6.49
N ARG A 25 18.99 5.69 -5.50
CA ARG A 25 19.61 4.50 -4.89
C ARG A 25 18.60 3.62 -4.15
N ILE A 26 17.54 4.23 -3.61
CA ILE A 26 16.46 3.53 -2.93
C ILE A 26 15.34 3.31 -3.94
N ARG A 27 15.05 2.03 -4.24
CA ARG A 27 14.04 1.65 -5.23
C ARG A 27 12.62 1.97 -4.78
N HIS A 28 12.29 1.69 -3.52
CA HIS A 28 10.95 1.89 -2.96
C HIS A 28 10.94 3.08 -2.01
N ARG A 29 10.25 4.11 -2.38
CA ARG A 29 10.07 5.37 -1.61
C ARG A 29 8.59 5.54 -1.38
N VAL A 30 8.09 4.85 -0.35
CA VAL A 30 6.67 4.65 -0.10
C VAL A 30 6.26 5.45 1.13
N LEU A 31 5.21 6.25 1.00
CA LEU A 31 4.56 6.87 2.16
C LEU A 31 3.63 5.87 2.82
N ASN A 32 3.72 5.77 4.12
CA ASN A 32 2.85 4.93 4.94
C ASN A 32 1.80 5.81 5.60
N HIS A 33 0.60 5.86 5.02
CA HIS A 33 -0.54 6.54 5.59
C HIS A 33 -1.16 5.69 6.70
N TRP A 34 -1.63 6.37 7.74
CA TRP A 34 -2.34 5.72 8.85
C TRP A 34 -3.82 6.08 8.83
N ASP A 35 -4.37 6.08 7.62
CA ASP A 35 -5.75 6.47 7.33
C ASP A 35 -6.70 5.29 7.56
N ASN A 36 -7.81 5.58 8.24
CA ASN A 36 -8.85 4.63 8.53
C ASN A 36 -10.00 4.74 7.52
N LEU A 37 -10.79 3.67 7.40
CA LEU A 37 -11.91 3.62 6.45
C LEU A 37 -13.06 4.56 6.83
N ASP A 38 -13.13 4.98 8.09
CA ASP A 38 -14.08 5.99 8.60
C ASP A 38 -13.58 7.43 8.42
N ARG A 39 -12.46 7.63 7.72
CA ARG A 39 -11.78 8.90 7.47
C ARG A 39 -11.02 9.49 8.65
N THR A 40 -10.96 8.86 9.78
CA THR A 40 -10.04 9.27 10.83
C THR A 40 -8.61 8.86 10.48
N VAL A 41 -7.63 9.47 11.16
CA VAL A 41 -6.21 9.12 11.00
C VAL A 41 -5.67 8.65 12.33
N GLU A 42 -4.78 7.66 12.30
CA GLU A 42 -4.18 7.01 13.44
C GLU A 42 -5.25 6.35 14.33
N ARG A 43 -5.35 6.73 15.58
CA ARG A 43 -6.38 6.28 16.54
C ARG A 43 -7.54 7.28 16.67
N GLY A 44 -7.75 8.10 15.63
CA GLY A 44 -8.80 9.12 15.58
C GLY A 44 -8.38 10.53 15.99
N TYR A 45 -7.18 10.71 16.53
CA TYR A 45 -6.72 12.01 17.04
C TYR A 45 -5.87 12.83 16.06
N ALA A 46 -5.43 12.24 14.96
CA ALA A 46 -4.51 12.88 14.01
C ALA A 46 -5.20 13.56 12.82
N GLY A 47 -6.50 13.86 12.95
CA GLY A 47 -7.28 14.58 11.95
C GLY A 47 -8.02 13.67 10.97
N PHE A 48 -8.25 14.18 9.76
CA PHE A 48 -9.02 13.49 8.73
C PHE A 48 -8.14 13.01 7.59
N SER A 49 -8.48 11.79 7.10
CA SER A 49 -7.86 11.19 5.93
C SER A 49 -7.98 12.08 4.69
N LEU A 50 -6.94 12.08 3.86
CA LEU A 50 -6.97 12.64 2.51
C LEU A 50 -7.97 11.87 1.62
N TRP A 51 -8.11 10.55 1.88
CA TRP A 51 -9.02 9.66 1.15
C TRP A 51 -10.43 9.76 1.71
N ASP A 52 -11.41 10.09 0.85
CA ASP A 52 -12.82 10.05 1.23
C ASP A 52 -13.43 8.71 0.78
N TRP A 53 -13.27 7.69 1.62
CA TRP A 53 -13.76 6.33 1.36
C TRP A 53 -15.28 6.25 1.14
N HIS A 54 -16.05 7.26 1.62
CA HIS A 54 -17.50 7.29 1.42
C HIS A 54 -17.88 7.75 0.02
N LYS A 55 -17.06 8.63 -0.59
CA LYS A 55 -17.30 9.14 -1.94
C LYS A 55 -16.66 8.32 -3.04
N LEU A 56 -15.62 7.53 -2.70
CA LEU A 56 -14.96 6.63 -3.63
C LEU A 56 -15.84 5.42 -3.96
N PRO A 57 -15.78 4.87 -5.19
CA PRO A 57 -14.96 5.32 -6.33
C PRO A 57 -15.59 6.42 -7.16
N ASP A 58 -16.85 6.82 -6.90
CA ASP A 58 -17.66 7.70 -7.75
C ASP A 58 -17.10 9.11 -7.85
N TYR A 59 -16.41 9.56 -6.80
CA TYR A 59 -15.77 10.86 -6.77
C TYR A 59 -14.35 10.77 -6.18
N VAL A 60 -13.38 11.15 -7.00
CA VAL A 60 -11.97 11.34 -6.59
C VAL A 60 -11.71 12.83 -6.45
N ASP A 61 -11.43 13.28 -5.23
CA ASP A 61 -11.15 14.70 -4.95
C ASP A 61 -9.94 15.17 -5.75
N PRO A 62 -10.00 16.34 -6.44
CA PRO A 62 -8.86 16.90 -7.17
C PRO A 62 -7.58 17.06 -6.34
N ARG A 63 -7.67 17.20 -5.02
CA ARG A 63 -6.51 17.21 -4.11
C ARG A 63 -5.66 15.94 -4.19
N ILE A 64 -6.26 14.81 -4.61
CA ILE A 64 -5.50 13.57 -4.83
C ILE A 64 -4.50 13.74 -5.97
N THR A 65 -4.87 14.47 -7.02
CA THR A 65 -3.97 14.81 -8.12
C THR A 65 -2.85 15.77 -7.66
N ASP A 66 -3.17 16.74 -6.82
CA ASP A 66 -2.17 17.65 -6.26
C ASP A 66 -1.19 16.91 -5.33
N TYR A 67 -1.73 16.02 -4.49
CA TYR A 67 -0.94 15.11 -3.67
C TYR A 67 0.01 14.25 -4.53
N ALA A 68 -0.50 13.63 -5.59
CA ALA A 68 0.29 12.79 -6.48
C ALA A 68 1.43 13.58 -7.14
N ARG A 69 1.12 14.78 -7.66
CA ARG A 69 2.09 15.66 -8.29
C ARG A 69 3.19 16.09 -7.33
N ALA A 70 2.80 16.55 -6.13
CA ALA A 70 3.73 16.97 -5.11
C ALA A 70 4.68 15.82 -4.70
N ASN A 71 4.15 14.64 -4.44
CA ASN A 71 4.95 13.49 -4.04
C ASN A 71 5.86 12.97 -5.16
N ALA A 72 5.36 12.89 -6.38
CA ALA A 72 6.18 12.51 -7.53
C ALA A 72 7.35 13.48 -7.75
N SER A 73 7.13 14.78 -7.51
CA SER A 73 8.15 15.81 -7.68
C SER A 73 9.38 15.65 -6.77
N ILE A 74 9.20 15.00 -5.62
CA ILE A 74 10.27 14.66 -4.66
C ILE A 74 10.68 13.19 -4.74
N GLY A 75 10.20 12.46 -5.75
CA GLY A 75 10.61 11.11 -6.04
C GLY A 75 9.89 10.00 -5.25
N ILE A 76 8.79 10.31 -4.55
CA ILE A 76 7.93 9.28 -3.94
C ILE A 76 7.27 8.47 -5.06
N ASN A 77 7.29 7.13 -4.94
CA ASN A 77 6.78 6.21 -5.94
C ASN A 77 5.79 5.16 -5.39
N GLY A 78 5.31 5.35 -4.17
CA GLY A 78 4.31 4.49 -3.58
C GLY A 78 3.59 5.13 -2.41
N ALA A 79 2.38 4.67 -2.14
CA ALA A 79 1.57 5.07 -0.99
C ALA A 79 0.79 3.87 -0.44
N VAL A 80 0.97 3.57 0.84
CA VAL A 80 0.09 2.66 1.58
C VAL A 80 -1.15 3.45 1.97
N LEU A 81 -2.31 3.05 1.49
CA LEU A 81 -3.55 3.84 1.62
C LEU A 81 -4.25 3.66 2.97
N THR A 82 -3.91 2.61 3.70
CA THR A 82 -4.65 2.21 4.90
C THR A 82 -3.75 2.12 6.12
N ASN A 83 -4.32 2.40 7.29
CA ASN A 83 -3.64 2.26 8.57
C ASN A 83 -3.05 0.85 8.74
N VAL A 84 -1.90 0.74 9.38
CA VAL A 84 -1.26 -0.53 9.72
C VAL A 84 -2.13 -1.44 10.62
N ASN A 85 -3.12 -0.86 11.29
CA ASN A 85 -4.12 -1.54 12.10
C ASN A 85 -5.44 -1.76 11.33
N ALA A 86 -5.45 -1.61 10.01
CA ALA A 86 -6.66 -1.71 9.20
C ALA A 86 -7.38 -3.04 9.42
N ASN A 87 -8.71 -2.96 9.43
CA ASN A 87 -9.57 -4.13 9.47
C ASN A 87 -9.47 -4.90 8.15
N ALA A 88 -9.67 -6.21 8.19
CA ALA A 88 -9.67 -7.08 7.01
C ALA A 88 -10.68 -6.63 5.93
N THR A 89 -11.74 -5.92 6.31
CA THR A 89 -12.75 -5.37 5.38
C THR A 89 -12.15 -4.47 4.30
N SER A 90 -10.97 -3.88 4.54
CA SER A 90 -10.24 -3.10 3.52
C SER A 90 -9.89 -3.93 2.26
N LEU A 91 -9.92 -5.26 2.37
CA LEU A 91 -9.66 -6.21 1.27
C LEU A 91 -10.95 -6.78 0.65
N LEU A 92 -12.13 -6.31 1.04
CA LEU A 92 -13.38 -6.67 0.38
C LEU A 92 -13.51 -5.97 -0.98
N PRO A 93 -14.24 -6.57 -1.94
CA PRO A 93 -14.39 -6.03 -3.30
C PRO A 93 -14.83 -4.55 -3.34
N GLU A 94 -15.71 -4.15 -2.43
CA GLU A 94 -16.16 -2.77 -2.30
C GLU A 94 -14.99 -1.79 -2.06
N TYR A 95 -14.11 -2.10 -1.10
CA TYR A 95 -12.95 -1.25 -0.79
C TYR A 95 -11.84 -1.38 -1.83
N LEU A 96 -11.71 -2.54 -2.47
CA LEU A 96 -10.77 -2.71 -3.60
C LEU A 96 -11.18 -1.83 -4.79
N ALA A 97 -12.47 -1.70 -5.09
CA ALA A 97 -12.95 -0.78 -6.11
C ALA A 97 -12.62 0.69 -5.77
N LYS A 98 -12.77 1.07 -4.50
CA LYS A 98 -12.40 2.42 -4.01
C LYS A 98 -10.88 2.67 -4.12
N ALA A 99 -10.07 1.68 -3.73
CA ALA A 99 -8.62 1.73 -3.88
C ALA A 99 -8.19 1.80 -5.36
N ALA A 100 -8.91 1.12 -6.25
CA ALA A 100 -8.67 1.20 -7.70
C ALA A 100 -8.92 2.61 -8.25
N GLY A 101 -9.93 3.32 -7.75
CA GLY A 101 -10.15 4.73 -8.08
C GLY A 101 -8.95 5.62 -7.71
N LEU A 102 -8.41 5.44 -6.50
CA LEU A 102 -7.18 6.13 -6.07
C LEU A 102 -5.96 5.71 -6.90
N ALA A 103 -5.80 4.42 -7.17
CA ALA A 103 -4.71 3.91 -8.02
C ALA A 103 -4.75 4.54 -9.41
N GLY A 104 -5.94 4.71 -10.00
CA GLY A 104 -6.13 5.40 -11.28
C GLY A 104 -5.65 6.85 -11.26
N ALA A 105 -5.88 7.58 -10.17
CA ALA A 105 -5.44 8.96 -10.01
C ALA A 105 -3.93 9.08 -9.73
N LEU A 106 -3.32 8.11 -9.05
CA LEU A 106 -1.90 8.12 -8.68
C LEU A 106 -0.98 7.58 -9.78
N ARG A 107 -1.47 6.64 -10.58
CA ARG A 107 -0.71 5.93 -11.64
C ARG A 107 -0.03 6.86 -12.66
N PRO A 108 -0.68 7.93 -13.18
CA PRO A 108 -0.04 8.84 -14.12
C PRO A 108 1.22 9.53 -13.57
N TYR A 109 1.36 9.55 -12.24
CA TYR A 109 2.49 10.15 -11.53
C TYR A 109 3.54 9.12 -11.11
N GLY A 110 3.38 7.85 -11.52
CA GLY A 110 4.31 6.77 -11.17
C GLY A 110 4.23 6.33 -9.71
N ILE A 111 3.12 6.62 -9.03
CA ILE A 111 2.89 6.24 -7.63
C ILE A 111 2.00 5.01 -7.60
N ARG A 112 2.54 3.89 -7.11
CA ARG A 112 1.80 2.66 -6.88
C ARG A 112 1.07 2.70 -5.55
N VAL A 113 -0.09 2.08 -5.49
CA VAL A 113 -0.83 1.90 -4.24
C VAL A 113 -0.48 0.58 -3.57
N TYR A 114 -0.47 0.62 -2.25
CA TYR A 114 -0.28 -0.51 -1.35
C TYR A 114 -1.43 -0.51 -0.34
N LEU A 115 -1.76 -1.68 0.19
CA LEU A 115 -2.76 -1.81 1.25
C LEU A 115 -2.17 -2.54 2.45
N THR A 116 -2.71 -2.27 3.62
CA THR A 116 -2.42 -3.10 4.78
C THR A 116 -3.18 -4.42 4.66
N ALA A 117 -2.46 -5.52 4.81
CA ALA A 117 -3.05 -6.84 4.95
C ALA A 117 -3.13 -7.20 6.45
N ARG A 118 -4.35 -7.32 6.98
CA ARG A 118 -4.55 -7.89 8.31
C ARG A 118 -4.29 -9.39 8.24
N PHE A 119 -3.39 -9.89 9.11
CA PHE A 119 -2.90 -11.27 9.02
C PHE A 119 -4.03 -12.30 9.16
N SER A 120 -5.03 -12.01 9.98
CA SER A 120 -6.21 -12.86 10.20
C SER A 120 -7.30 -12.74 9.11
N ALA A 121 -7.07 -12.00 8.01
CA ALA A 121 -8.07 -11.81 6.95
C ALA A 121 -8.65 -13.15 6.40
N PRO A 122 -7.88 -14.25 6.25
CA PRO A 122 -8.45 -15.53 5.85
C PRO A 122 -9.59 -16.01 6.76
N VAL A 123 -9.52 -15.72 8.05
CA VAL A 123 -10.57 -16.06 9.02
C VAL A 123 -11.70 -15.03 8.97
N GLU A 124 -11.35 -13.74 9.05
CA GLU A 124 -12.33 -12.65 9.24
C GLU A 124 -13.24 -12.43 8.02
N ILE A 125 -12.69 -12.56 6.83
CA ILE A 125 -13.42 -12.34 5.57
C ILE A 125 -13.35 -13.51 4.59
N GLY A 126 -12.49 -14.50 4.86
CA GLY A 126 -12.31 -15.68 4.01
C GLY A 126 -13.13 -16.89 4.46
N GLY A 127 -13.69 -16.86 5.67
CA GLY A 127 -14.47 -17.96 6.23
C GLY A 127 -13.63 -19.20 6.63
N LEU A 128 -12.30 -19.09 6.64
CA LEU A 128 -11.42 -20.16 7.07
C LEU A 128 -11.41 -20.27 8.60
N LYS A 129 -11.06 -21.46 9.10
CA LYS A 129 -10.97 -21.72 10.54
C LYS A 129 -9.65 -21.25 11.17
N THR A 130 -8.66 -20.98 10.34
CA THR A 130 -7.30 -20.62 10.74
C THR A 130 -6.70 -19.59 9.80
N ALA A 131 -5.68 -18.87 10.25
CA ALA A 131 -4.77 -18.09 9.43
C ALA A 131 -3.32 -18.58 9.59
N ASP A 132 -3.12 -19.85 9.99
CA ASP A 132 -1.78 -20.47 10.04
C ASP A 132 -1.12 -20.35 8.66
N PRO A 133 0.04 -19.66 8.54
CA PRO A 133 0.69 -19.43 7.24
C PRO A 133 1.16 -20.71 6.56
N LEU A 134 1.28 -21.83 7.28
CA LEU A 134 1.67 -23.11 6.71
C LEU A 134 0.46 -23.98 6.30
N ASP A 135 -0.77 -23.49 6.54
CA ASP A 135 -1.96 -24.18 6.08
C ASP A 135 -2.16 -23.94 4.55
N PRO A 136 -2.29 -25.03 3.74
CA PRO A 136 -2.47 -24.91 2.31
C PRO A 136 -3.72 -24.12 1.89
N GLU A 137 -4.81 -24.18 2.67
CA GLU A 137 -6.04 -23.42 2.37
C GLU A 137 -5.82 -21.93 2.58
N VAL A 138 -5.04 -21.53 3.60
CA VAL A 138 -4.64 -20.15 3.87
C VAL A 138 -3.75 -19.63 2.73
N ALA A 139 -2.76 -20.41 2.31
CA ALA A 139 -1.91 -20.05 1.18
C ALA A 139 -2.71 -19.88 -0.12
N ALA A 140 -3.63 -20.80 -0.39
CA ALA A 140 -4.51 -20.71 -1.56
C ALA A 140 -5.45 -19.50 -1.48
N TRP A 141 -5.95 -19.16 -0.27
CA TRP A 141 -6.79 -17.97 -0.07
C TRP A 141 -6.04 -16.67 -0.38
N TRP A 142 -4.80 -16.52 0.11
CA TRP A 142 -3.99 -15.33 -0.18
C TRP A 142 -3.67 -15.19 -1.66
N LYS A 143 -3.40 -16.30 -2.37
CA LYS A 143 -3.20 -16.29 -3.84
C LYS A 143 -4.44 -15.80 -4.57
N ARG A 144 -5.62 -16.36 -4.25
CA ARG A 144 -6.89 -15.90 -4.85
C ARG A 144 -7.17 -14.44 -4.55
N LYS A 145 -6.87 -13.98 -3.31
CA LYS A 145 -7.05 -12.58 -2.92
C LYS A 145 -6.08 -11.67 -3.67
N ALA A 146 -4.85 -12.07 -3.89
CA ALA A 146 -3.90 -11.34 -4.74
C ALA A 146 -4.43 -11.25 -6.19
N ASP A 147 -4.86 -12.35 -6.78
CA ASP A 147 -5.43 -12.36 -8.15
C ASP A 147 -6.62 -11.39 -8.25
N GLU A 148 -7.52 -11.39 -7.26
CA GLU A 148 -8.66 -10.48 -7.18
C GLU A 148 -8.21 -9.00 -7.15
N ILE A 149 -7.20 -8.68 -6.35
CA ILE A 149 -6.66 -7.31 -6.24
C ILE A 149 -6.03 -6.89 -7.56
N TYR A 150 -5.16 -7.73 -8.16
CA TYR A 150 -4.49 -7.40 -9.41
C TYR A 150 -5.44 -7.34 -10.61
N ALA A 151 -6.59 -8.01 -10.56
CA ALA A 151 -7.64 -7.87 -11.56
C ALA A 151 -8.21 -6.44 -11.61
N VAL A 152 -8.30 -5.75 -10.46
CA VAL A 152 -8.85 -4.38 -10.37
C VAL A 152 -7.76 -3.29 -10.27
N ILE A 153 -6.57 -3.63 -9.77
CA ILE A 153 -5.41 -2.73 -9.65
C ILE A 153 -4.19 -3.43 -10.26
N PRO A 154 -4.03 -3.42 -11.60
CA PRO A 154 -2.98 -4.20 -12.27
C PRO A 154 -1.55 -3.85 -11.86
N ASP A 155 -1.32 -2.63 -11.37
CA ASP A 155 -0.04 -2.13 -10.88
C ASP A 155 0.05 -2.07 -9.34
N PHE A 156 -0.80 -2.84 -8.64
CA PHE A 156 -0.77 -2.91 -7.18
C PHE A 156 0.64 -3.19 -6.66
N GLY A 157 1.09 -2.38 -5.70
CA GLY A 157 2.47 -2.47 -5.20
C GLY A 157 2.71 -3.63 -4.23
N GLY A 158 1.66 -4.06 -3.53
CA GLY A 158 1.75 -5.13 -2.55
C GLY A 158 1.22 -4.74 -1.16
N PHE A 159 1.62 -5.49 -0.15
CA PHE A 159 1.07 -5.36 1.18
C PHE A 159 2.05 -4.77 2.20
N LEU A 160 1.49 -3.98 3.13
CA LEU A 160 2.10 -3.70 4.43
C LEU A 160 1.44 -4.58 5.49
N VAL A 161 2.23 -5.22 6.34
CA VAL A 161 1.72 -6.05 7.43
C VAL A 161 2.31 -5.60 8.76
N LYS A 162 1.45 -5.41 9.76
CA LYS A 162 1.84 -5.31 11.17
C LYS A 162 1.44 -6.62 11.85
N ALA A 163 2.41 -7.35 12.37
CA ALA A 163 2.20 -8.67 12.93
C ALA A 163 2.62 -8.74 14.40
N ASN A 164 1.80 -9.39 15.23
CA ASN A 164 2.04 -9.67 16.65
C ASN A 164 2.42 -8.43 17.49
N SER A 165 1.71 -7.32 17.28
CA SER A 165 1.95 -6.09 18.04
C SER A 165 0.64 -5.35 18.29
N GLU A 166 0.49 -4.84 19.52
CA GLU A 166 -0.66 -4.01 19.95
C GLU A 166 -2.02 -4.64 19.60
N GLY A 167 -2.16 -5.95 19.83
CA GLY A 167 -3.38 -6.69 19.53
C GLY A 167 -3.59 -7.03 18.06
N GLN A 168 -2.64 -6.71 17.18
CA GLN A 168 -2.70 -7.19 15.79
C GLN A 168 -2.28 -8.66 15.72
N PRO A 169 -3.05 -9.50 15.01
CA PRO A 169 -2.75 -10.92 14.85
C PRO A 169 -1.50 -11.12 13.99
N GLY A 170 -0.86 -12.26 14.19
CA GLY A 170 0.33 -12.61 13.43
C GLY A 170 0.66 -14.10 13.48
N PRO A 171 1.75 -14.54 12.84
CA PRO A 171 2.11 -15.94 12.76
C PRO A 171 2.45 -16.57 14.11
N GLN A 172 2.90 -15.78 15.08
CA GLN A 172 3.23 -16.29 16.42
C GLN A 172 2.00 -16.84 17.15
N ASP A 173 0.79 -16.39 16.83
CA ASP A 173 -0.48 -16.91 17.37
C ASP A 173 -0.71 -18.39 16.97
N TYR A 174 0.02 -18.84 15.94
CA TYR A 174 0.00 -20.22 15.43
C TYR A 174 1.31 -20.97 15.69
N GLY A 175 2.21 -20.42 16.53
CA GLY A 175 3.53 -21.01 16.79
C GLY A 175 4.47 -20.94 15.55
N ARG A 176 4.25 -20.01 14.64
CA ARG A 176 5.05 -19.80 13.43
C ARG A 176 5.95 -18.59 13.55
N SER A 177 6.99 -18.56 12.71
CA SER A 177 7.90 -17.43 12.64
C SER A 177 7.33 -16.27 11.81
N HIS A 178 7.88 -15.07 11.99
CA HIS A 178 7.60 -13.93 11.10
C HIS A 178 7.95 -14.22 9.64
N ALA A 179 8.97 -15.05 9.40
CA ALA A 179 9.36 -15.46 8.05
C ALA A 179 8.28 -16.30 7.38
N ASP A 180 7.67 -17.25 8.11
CA ASP A 180 6.56 -18.06 7.59
C ASP A 180 5.38 -17.17 7.20
N GLY A 181 5.03 -16.20 8.07
CA GLY A 181 3.96 -15.25 7.80
C GLY A 181 4.25 -14.32 6.61
N ALA A 182 5.47 -13.82 6.50
CA ALA A 182 5.86 -12.94 5.40
C ALA A 182 5.89 -13.69 4.06
N ASN A 183 6.38 -14.93 4.06
CA ASN A 183 6.53 -15.75 2.86
C ASN A 183 5.18 -16.10 2.24
N VAL A 184 4.16 -16.47 3.02
CA VAL A 184 2.85 -16.83 2.47
C VAL A 184 2.21 -15.66 1.71
N LEU A 185 2.40 -14.42 2.18
CA LEU A 185 1.92 -13.24 1.47
C LEU A 185 2.83 -12.88 0.28
N ALA A 186 4.15 -13.03 0.43
CA ALA A 186 5.10 -12.77 -0.65
C ALA A 186 4.89 -13.74 -1.83
N ASP A 187 4.63 -15.02 -1.55
CA ASP A 187 4.29 -16.03 -2.56
C ASP A 187 2.98 -15.72 -3.29
N ALA A 188 2.06 -15.01 -2.65
CA ALA A 188 0.82 -14.58 -3.26
C ALA A 188 1.00 -13.38 -4.20
N VAL A 189 1.76 -12.34 -3.80
CA VAL A 189 1.90 -11.10 -4.59
C VAL A 189 3.12 -11.11 -5.53
N GLY A 190 4.13 -11.92 -5.23
CA GLY A 190 5.38 -11.98 -5.99
C GLY A 190 5.20 -12.30 -7.48
N PRO A 191 4.36 -13.28 -7.88
CA PRO A 191 4.09 -13.56 -9.29
C PRO A 191 3.57 -12.36 -10.10
N HIS A 192 2.93 -11.41 -9.43
CA HIS A 192 2.43 -10.17 -10.02
C HIS A 192 3.44 -9.00 -9.92
N GLY A 193 4.62 -9.22 -9.35
CA GLY A 193 5.64 -8.18 -9.12
C GLY A 193 5.38 -7.28 -7.92
N GLY A 194 4.50 -7.71 -7.01
CA GLY A 194 4.26 -7.05 -5.72
C GLY A 194 5.30 -7.40 -4.67
N ILE A 195 5.33 -6.60 -3.60
CA ILE A 195 6.21 -6.80 -2.45
C ILE A 195 5.41 -6.86 -1.15
N VAL A 196 6.03 -7.41 -0.11
CA VAL A 196 5.51 -7.38 1.26
C VAL A 196 6.45 -6.55 2.13
N MET A 197 5.92 -5.52 2.75
CA MET A 197 6.58 -4.73 3.78
C MET A 197 6.14 -5.26 5.14
N TRP A 198 7.02 -5.99 5.81
CA TRP A 198 6.69 -6.69 7.04
C TRP A 198 7.24 -5.99 8.27
N ARG A 199 6.36 -5.59 9.19
CA ARG A 199 6.73 -5.04 10.49
C ARG A 199 6.74 -6.18 11.52
N ALA A 200 7.91 -6.74 11.75
CA ALA A 200 8.14 -7.77 12.75
C ALA A 200 8.28 -7.14 14.15
N PHE A 201 7.50 -7.63 15.08
CA PHE A 201 7.61 -7.26 16.50
C PHE A 201 7.88 -8.53 17.33
N VAL A 202 8.65 -8.39 18.39
CA VAL A 202 9.00 -9.43 19.36
C VAL A 202 8.64 -9.00 20.76
#